data_64eaee68163bd48944055d3e5dde67b5
#
_entry.id   64eaee68163bd48944055d3e5dde67b5
#
_cell.length_a   1.000
_cell.length_b   1.000
_cell.length_c   1.000
_cell.angle_alpha   90.00
_cell.angle_beta   90.00
_cell.angle_gamma   90.00
#
_symmetry.space_group_name_H-M   'P 1'
#
loop_
_entity.id
_entity.type
_entity.pdbx_description
1 polymer ?
#
loop_
_entity_poly.entity_id
_entity_poly.type
_entity_poly.pdbx_seq_one_letter_code
_entity_poly.pdbx_strand_id
1 'polypeptide(L)' 'MDKIGKLIYEEEGFEVYQIRGHFEVYHNGKWFGSADTLKEAIQDIVEAMKKEY' A
#
# COMPACT_ATOMS: atom_id res chain seq x y z
N MET A 1 3.85 -9.97 16.45
CA MET A 1 3.78 -9.92 16.19
C MET A 1 3.65 -9.85 15.09
N ASP A 2 3.52 -9.96 14.38
CA ASP A 2 3.38 -10.00 13.48
C ASP A 2 3.07 -9.34 12.54
N LYS A 3 3.34 -9.02 12.15
CA LYS A 3 3.05 -8.19 11.51
C LYS A 3 3.10 -8.26 10.20
N ILE A 4 2.86 -7.52 9.57
CA ILE A 4 2.68 -7.41 8.30
C ILE A 4 3.87 -7.17 7.58
N GLY A 5 4.83 -7.30 7.43
CA GLY A 5 5.99 -7.04 6.63
C GLY A 5 6.61 -5.70 6.96
N LYS A 6 7.37 -5.18 6.04
CA LYS A 6 8.15 -3.98 6.26
C LYS A 6 7.54 -2.79 5.56
N LEU A 7 7.36 -1.70 6.25
CA LEU A 7 6.84 -0.47 5.66
C LEU A 7 7.92 0.12 4.75
N ILE A 8 7.62 0.28 3.47
CA ILE A 8 8.59 0.79 2.53
C ILE A 8 8.13 2.07 1.83
N TYR A 9 6.88 2.47 1.99
CA TYR A 9 6.38 3.66 1.33
C TYR A 9 5.18 4.17 2.09
N GLU A 10 5.07 5.48 2.19
CA GLU A 10 3.94 6.07 2.91
C GLU A 10 3.63 7.43 2.31
N GLU A 11 2.35 7.71 2.06
CA GLU A 11 1.93 8.99 1.54
C GLU A 11 0.44 9.19 1.76
N GLU A 12 0.05 10.33 2.30
CA GLU A 12 -1.36 10.71 2.45
C GLU A 12 -2.17 9.63 3.17
N GLY A 13 -1.59 9.00 4.16
CA GLY A 13 -2.30 7.99 4.92
C GLY A 13 -2.22 6.60 4.31
N PHE A 14 -1.69 6.50 3.11
CA PHE A 14 -1.49 5.20 2.48
C PHE A 14 -0.14 4.66 2.91
N GLU A 15 -0.09 3.38 3.20
CA GLU A 15 1.15 2.72 3.60
C GLU A 15 1.31 1.46 2.79
N VAL A 16 2.52 1.23 2.30
CA VAL A 16 2.82 0.03 1.53
C VAL A 16 3.80 -0.82 2.31
N TYR A 17 3.44 -2.06 2.52
CA TYR A 17 4.29 -3.00 3.25
C TYR A 17 4.78 -4.07 2.30
N GLN A 18 6.06 -4.38 2.39
CA GLN A 18 6.63 -5.44 1.58
C GLN A 18 6.53 -6.75 2.35
N ILE A 19 5.85 -7.70 1.75
CA ILE A 19 5.68 -9.00 2.33
C ILE A 19 6.27 -9.98 1.35
N ARG A 20 6.64 -11.13 1.82
CA ARG A 20 7.26 -12.09 0.95
C ARG A 20 6.44 -12.30 -0.32
N GLY A 21 6.99 -11.96 -1.46
CA GLY A 21 6.37 -12.20 -2.74
C GLY A 21 5.42 -11.14 -3.25
N HIS A 22 5.04 -10.17 -2.43
CA HIS A 22 4.11 -9.16 -2.90
C HIS A 22 4.12 -7.96 -1.96
N PHE A 23 3.23 -7.01 -2.23
CA PHE A 23 3.10 -5.80 -1.43
C PHE A 23 1.66 -5.65 -0.99
N GLU A 24 1.48 -5.15 0.22
CA GLU A 24 0.15 -4.89 0.76
C GLU A 24 0.01 -3.39 0.99
N VAL A 25 -1.15 -2.85 0.66
CA VAL A 25 -1.42 -1.43 0.81
C VAL A 25 -2.49 -1.24 1.88
N TYR A 26 -2.23 -0.33 2.80
CA TYR A 26 -3.18 0.04 3.83
C TYR A 26 -3.48 1.52 3.73
N HIS A 27 -4.67 1.91 4.10
CA HIS A 27 -5.06 3.31 4.10
C HIS A 27 -5.72 3.61 5.44
N ASN A 28 -5.07 4.47 6.21
CA ASN A 28 -5.56 4.87 7.53
C ASN A 28 -5.81 3.65 8.41
N GLY A 29 -4.92 2.68 8.31
CA GLY A 29 -5.01 1.50 9.15
C GLY A 29 -5.88 0.38 8.61
N LYS A 30 -6.55 0.60 7.48
CA LYS A 30 -7.40 -0.43 6.90
C LYS A 30 -6.78 -0.98 5.63
N TRP A 31 -6.93 -2.25 5.43
CA TRP A 31 -6.39 -2.88 4.23
C TRP A 31 -7.06 -2.29 2.99
N PHE A 32 -6.25 -1.89 2.04
CA PHE A 32 -6.73 -1.26 0.82
C PHE A 32 -6.63 -2.20 -0.37
N GLY A 33 -5.53 -2.91 -0.50
CA GLY A 33 -5.34 -3.82 -1.61
C GLY A 33 -3.95 -4.38 -1.60
N SER A 34 -3.61 -5.12 -2.63
CA SER A 34 -2.28 -5.71 -2.75
C SER A 34 -1.80 -5.56 -4.18
N ALA A 35 -0.51 -5.75 -4.37
CA ALA A 35 0.10 -5.61 -5.68
C ALA A 35 1.33 -6.51 -5.75
N ASP A 36 1.72 -6.86 -6.97
CA ASP A 36 2.87 -7.72 -7.16
C ASP A 36 4.17 -6.92 -7.14
N THR A 37 4.11 -5.64 -7.45
CA THR A 37 5.30 -4.79 -7.47
C THR A 37 5.02 -3.48 -6.76
N LEU A 38 6.08 -2.83 -6.32
CA LEU A 38 5.95 -1.53 -5.66
C LEU A 38 5.35 -0.50 -6.62
N LYS A 39 5.73 -0.58 -7.86
CA LYS A 39 5.22 0.35 -8.86
C LYS A 39 3.70 0.25 -8.96
N GLU A 40 3.19 -0.97 -8.96
CA GLU A 40 1.74 -1.16 -9.03
C GLU A 40 1.06 -0.68 -7.77
N ALA A 41 1.70 -0.90 -6.63
CA ALA A 41 1.14 -0.44 -5.37
C ALA A 41 1.01 1.07 -5.35
N ILE A 42 2.05 1.75 -5.78
CA ILE A 42 2.04 3.21 -5.81
C ILE A 42 1.01 3.71 -6.83
N GLN A 43 0.89 3.03 -7.95
CA GLN A 43 -0.07 3.40 -8.96
C GLN A 43 -1.50 3.28 -8.43
N ASP A 44 -1.78 2.25 -7.65
CA ASP A 44 -3.09 2.10 -7.04
C ASP A 44 -3.39 3.26 -6.11
N ILE A 45 -2.38 3.70 -5.36
CA ILE A 45 -2.54 4.82 -4.45
C ILE A 45 -2.84 6.10 -5.23
N VAL A 46 -2.12 6.32 -6.32
CA VAL A 46 -2.33 7.51 -7.14
C VAL A 46 -3.75 7.51 -7.71
N GLU A 47 -4.21 6.35 -8.17
CA GLU A 47 -5.55 6.25 -8.73
C GLU A 47 -6.59 6.52 -7.65
N ALA A 48 -6.36 6.02 -6.45
CA ALA A 48 -7.29 6.22 -5.36
C ALA A 48 -7.38 7.71 -5.00
N MET A 49 -6.23 8.37 -4.98
CA MET A 49 -6.22 9.79 -4.65
C MET A 49 -6.92 10.61 -5.71
N LYS A 50 -6.80 10.22 -6.97
CA LYS A 50 -7.48 10.93 -8.03
C LYS A 50 -8.98 10.78 -7.90
N LYS A 51 -9.44 9.62 -7.50
CA LYS A 51 -10.86 9.40 -7.36
C LYS A 51 -11.44 10.16 -6.20
N GLU A 52 -10.65 10.35 -5.16
CA GLU A 52 -11.14 11.04 -3.97
C GLU A 52 -11.31 12.52 -4.25
N TYR A 53 -10.51 13.06 -5.09
CA TYR A 53 -10.52 14.48 -5.41
C TYR A 53 -10.82 14.70 -6.87
#